data_534bd6ecf5d2dcceba30bbab43ee000a
#
_entry.id   534bd6ecf5d2dcceba30bbab43ee000a
#
_cell.length_a   1.000
_cell.length_b   1.000
_cell.length_c   1.000
_cell.angle_alpha   90.00
_cell.angle_beta   90.00
_cell.angle_gamma   90.00
#
_symmetry.space_group_name_H-M   'P 1'
#
loop_
_entity.id
_entity.type
_entity.pdbx_description
1 polymer ?
#
loop_
_entity_poly.entity_id
_entity_poly.type
_entity_poly.pdbx_seq_one_letter_code
_entity_poly.pdbx_strand_id
1 'polypeptide(L)'
;MSLDEVLSTVDSWPVANAAAAVVSPAGVLGTFGPTDQTFPLASVTKPLVALASLVAVEEGAVELTDAADDRLVPGATIRHLLAHASGLAPDRPLRSFAPAARRVYSNVGIDLLASLVERAV
;
A
#
# COMPACT_ATOMS: atom_id res chain seq x y z
N MET A 1 32.89 -2.68 -7.35
CA MET A 1 31.91 -3.21 -6.39
C MET A 1 30.99 -4.13 -7.17
N SER A 2 30.97 -5.42 -6.83
CA SER A 2 30.12 -6.41 -7.48
C SER A 2 28.66 -6.30 -6.96
N LEU A 3 27.71 -6.93 -7.66
CA LEU A 3 26.32 -7.00 -7.20
C LEU A 3 26.24 -7.69 -5.83
N ASP A 4 26.99 -8.77 -5.64
CA ASP A 4 27.01 -9.53 -4.38
C ASP A 4 27.55 -8.68 -3.22
N GLU A 5 28.60 -7.88 -3.45
CA GLU A 5 29.10 -6.93 -2.43
C GLU A 5 28.06 -5.90 -2.05
N VAL A 6 27.25 -5.40 -3.01
CA VAL A 6 26.16 -4.46 -2.71
C VAL A 6 25.05 -5.14 -1.92
N LEU A 7 24.60 -6.31 -2.37
CA LEU A 7 23.50 -7.03 -1.71
C LEU A 7 23.88 -7.46 -0.29
N SER A 8 25.12 -7.89 -0.07
CA SER A 8 25.60 -8.32 1.26
C SER A 8 25.62 -7.20 2.30
N THR A 9 25.46 -5.93 1.90
CA THR A 9 25.40 -4.80 2.86
C THR A 9 24.22 -4.91 3.84
N VAL A 10 23.14 -5.61 3.46
CA VAL A 10 21.97 -5.82 4.34
C VAL A 10 22.30 -6.69 5.57
N ASP A 11 23.37 -7.48 5.51
CA ASP A 11 23.83 -8.31 6.65
C ASP A 11 24.28 -7.48 7.85
N SER A 12 24.69 -6.23 7.61
CA SER A 12 25.07 -5.29 8.64
C SER A 12 23.91 -4.58 9.33
N TRP A 13 22.68 -4.78 8.89
CA TRP A 13 21.51 -4.12 9.44
C TRP A 13 21.17 -4.69 10.84
N PRO A 14 20.74 -3.85 11.79
CA PRO A 14 20.40 -4.28 13.15
C PRO A 14 19.01 -4.94 13.22
N VAL A 15 18.82 -6.01 12.44
CA VAL A 15 17.56 -6.78 12.34
C VAL A 15 17.87 -8.27 12.44
N ALA A 16 16.89 -9.07 12.87
CA ALA A 16 17.06 -10.50 13.03
C ALA A 16 17.25 -11.24 11.69
N ASN A 17 16.55 -10.79 10.65
CA ASN A 17 16.63 -11.37 9.31
C ASN A 17 16.50 -10.24 8.28
N ALA A 18 17.32 -10.30 7.25
CA ALA A 18 17.24 -9.44 6.09
C ALA A 18 17.49 -10.26 4.82
N ALA A 19 16.73 -9.97 3.77
CA ALA A 19 16.95 -10.54 2.44
C ALA A 19 16.86 -9.42 1.40
N ALA A 20 17.64 -9.55 0.34
CA ALA A 20 17.63 -8.60 -0.77
C ALA A 20 17.66 -9.34 -2.10
N ALA A 21 17.03 -8.76 -3.11
CA ALA A 21 17.10 -9.27 -4.47
C ALA A 21 17.14 -8.11 -5.48
N VAL A 22 17.82 -8.31 -6.58
CA VAL A 22 17.72 -7.43 -7.76
C VAL A 22 17.11 -8.23 -8.89
N VAL A 23 16.08 -7.68 -9.49
CA VAL A 23 15.32 -8.28 -10.58
C VAL A 23 15.31 -7.39 -11.81
N SER A 24 15.17 -7.98 -12.97
CA SER A 24 14.99 -7.32 -14.26
C SER A 24 13.86 -8.00 -15.02
N PRO A 25 13.41 -7.45 -16.16
CA PRO A 25 12.46 -8.15 -17.02
C PRO A 25 12.93 -9.54 -17.49
N ALA A 26 14.24 -9.78 -17.50
CA ALA A 26 14.83 -11.06 -17.87
C ALA A 26 14.92 -12.06 -16.70
N GLY A 27 14.62 -11.63 -15.47
CA GLY A 27 14.64 -12.49 -14.27
C GLY A 27 15.46 -11.92 -13.12
N VAL A 28 15.77 -12.78 -12.16
CA VAL A 28 16.56 -12.44 -10.97
C VAL A 28 18.02 -12.32 -11.36
N LEU A 29 18.63 -11.19 -11.03
CA LEU A 29 20.06 -10.89 -11.30
C LEU A 29 20.96 -11.28 -10.13
N GLY A 30 20.46 -11.23 -8.90
CA GLY A 30 21.18 -11.63 -7.70
C GLY A 30 20.29 -11.59 -6.47
N THR A 31 20.65 -12.37 -5.45
CA THR A 31 19.95 -12.46 -4.17
C THR A 31 20.94 -12.54 -3.03
N PHE A 32 20.52 -12.09 -1.85
CA PHE A 32 21.26 -12.24 -0.60
C PHE A 32 20.31 -12.51 0.56
N GLY A 33 20.76 -13.33 1.53
CA GLY A 33 20.00 -13.67 2.72
C GLY A 33 18.95 -14.78 2.48
N PRO A 34 18.07 -15.03 3.47
CA PRO A 34 17.08 -16.11 3.44
C PRO A 34 15.87 -15.74 2.56
N THR A 35 16.04 -15.82 1.24
CA THR A 35 14.99 -15.42 0.26
C THR A 35 13.81 -16.37 0.19
N ASP A 36 13.89 -17.55 0.78
CA ASP A 36 12.82 -18.53 0.96
C ASP A 36 12.02 -18.34 2.25
N GLN A 37 12.46 -17.45 3.13
CA GLN A 37 11.76 -17.13 4.37
C GLN A 37 10.54 -16.25 4.09
N THR A 38 9.46 -16.48 4.84
CA THR A 38 8.28 -15.60 4.82
C THR A 38 8.54 -14.34 5.63
N PHE A 39 8.38 -13.18 4.99
CA PHE A 39 8.45 -11.86 5.61
C PHE A 39 7.08 -11.20 5.65
N PRO A 40 6.75 -10.42 6.70
CA PRO A 40 5.56 -9.56 6.69
C PRO A 40 5.64 -8.56 5.54
N LEU A 41 4.56 -8.45 4.76
CA LEU A 41 4.51 -7.53 3.61
C LEU A 41 4.53 -6.05 4.00
N ALA A 42 4.10 -5.74 5.23
CA ALA A 42 3.96 -4.35 5.69
C ALA A 42 3.23 -3.50 4.63
N SER A 43 3.80 -2.37 4.24
CA SER A 43 3.18 -1.47 3.27
C SER A 43 3.16 -1.97 1.82
N VAL A 44 3.82 -3.08 1.50
CA VAL A 44 3.66 -3.78 0.21
C VAL A 44 2.23 -4.35 0.07
N THR A 45 1.50 -4.52 1.18
CA THR A 45 0.06 -4.83 1.17
C THR A 45 -0.78 -3.78 0.42
N LYS A 46 -0.39 -2.49 0.45
CA LYS A 46 -1.20 -1.41 -0.14
C LYS A 46 -1.40 -1.51 -1.66
N PRO A 47 -0.38 -1.82 -2.48
CA PRO A 47 -0.59 -2.11 -3.89
C PRO A 47 -1.54 -3.29 -4.14
N LEU A 48 -1.54 -4.32 -3.27
CA LEU A 48 -2.46 -5.45 -3.40
C LEU A 48 -3.91 -5.04 -3.09
N VAL A 49 -4.12 -4.25 -2.04
CA VAL A 49 -5.44 -3.66 -1.73
C VAL A 49 -5.90 -2.76 -2.87
N ALA A 50 -5.02 -1.93 -3.43
CA ALA A 50 -5.35 -1.07 -4.55
C ALA A 50 -5.75 -1.90 -5.80
N LEU A 51 -5.02 -2.97 -6.09
CA LEU A 51 -5.35 -3.87 -7.21
C LEU A 51 -6.73 -4.52 -6.98
N ALA A 52 -6.98 -5.09 -5.80
CA ALA A 52 -8.28 -5.68 -5.46
C ALA A 52 -9.43 -4.65 -5.60
N SER A 53 -9.19 -3.42 -5.16
CA SER A 53 -10.18 -2.33 -5.30
C SER A 53 -10.45 -1.99 -6.77
N LEU A 54 -9.44 -1.99 -7.63
CA LEU A 54 -9.61 -1.73 -9.06
C LEU A 54 -10.32 -2.88 -9.77
N VAL A 55 -10.11 -4.13 -9.34
CA VAL A 55 -10.88 -5.29 -9.82
C VAL A 55 -12.35 -5.14 -9.44
N ALA A 56 -12.66 -4.77 -8.19
CA ALA A 56 -14.04 -4.51 -7.74
C ALA A 56 -14.71 -3.36 -8.53
N VAL A 57 -13.95 -2.35 -8.94
CA VAL A 57 -14.43 -1.29 -9.86
C VAL A 57 -14.73 -1.87 -11.25
N GLU A 58 -13.85 -2.69 -11.80
CA GLU A 58 -14.03 -3.32 -13.11
C GLU A 58 -15.26 -4.25 -13.14
N GLU A 59 -15.51 -4.96 -12.03
CA GLU A 59 -16.68 -5.83 -11.84
C GLU A 59 -17.97 -5.06 -11.52
N GLY A 60 -17.90 -3.75 -11.30
CA GLY A 60 -19.04 -2.90 -11.00
C GLY A 60 -19.57 -3.03 -9.56
N ALA A 61 -18.80 -3.64 -8.66
CA ALA A 61 -19.15 -3.75 -7.24
C ALA A 61 -19.02 -2.41 -6.51
N VAL A 62 -18.11 -1.56 -6.93
CA VAL A 62 -17.91 -0.19 -6.43
C VAL A 62 -17.54 0.75 -7.58
N GLU A 63 -17.74 2.05 -7.38
CA GLU A 63 -17.26 3.08 -8.30
C GLU A 63 -16.17 3.95 -7.65
N LEU A 64 -15.24 4.46 -8.44
CA LEU A 64 -14.19 5.38 -7.94
C LEU A 64 -14.76 6.66 -7.33
N THR A 65 -16.00 7.00 -7.68
CA THR A 65 -16.76 8.18 -7.20
C THR A 65 -17.60 7.90 -5.97
N ASP A 66 -17.73 6.65 -5.55
CA ASP A 66 -18.47 6.30 -4.34
C ASP A 66 -17.88 6.98 -3.12
N ALA A 67 -18.76 7.44 -2.23
CA ALA A 67 -18.35 8.08 -0.98
C ALA A 67 -17.54 7.12 -0.10
N ALA A 68 -16.42 7.61 0.43
CA ALA A 68 -15.58 6.82 1.30
C ALA A 68 -16.22 6.60 2.68
N ASP A 69 -16.50 7.68 3.39
CA ASP A 69 -17.22 7.72 4.67
C ASP A 69 -17.56 9.17 4.99
N ASP A 70 -18.82 9.52 4.85
CA ASP A 70 -19.28 10.91 5.05
C ASP A 70 -19.21 11.38 6.50
N ARG A 71 -19.08 10.47 7.47
CA ARG A 71 -18.92 10.84 8.89
C ARG A 71 -17.46 11.15 9.21
N LEU A 72 -16.55 10.37 8.65
CA LEU A 72 -15.11 10.48 8.92
C LEU A 72 -14.41 11.49 7.99
N VAL A 73 -14.72 11.41 6.69
CA VAL A 73 -14.11 12.23 5.64
C VAL A 73 -15.15 12.72 4.63
N PRO A 74 -16.05 13.65 5.03
CA PRO A 74 -17.10 14.16 4.16
C PRO A 74 -16.55 14.62 2.80
N GLY A 75 -17.17 14.14 1.72
CA GLY A 75 -16.78 14.45 0.35
C GLY A 75 -15.55 13.72 -0.18
N ALA A 76 -14.92 12.82 0.60
CA ALA A 76 -13.92 11.90 0.09
C ALA A 76 -14.56 10.72 -0.65
N THR A 77 -13.88 10.21 -1.66
CA THR A 77 -14.31 9.07 -2.47
C THR A 77 -13.28 7.95 -2.45
N ILE A 78 -13.63 6.78 -2.98
CA ILE A 78 -12.71 5.65 -3.18
C ILE A 78 -11.45 6.11 -3.94
N ARG A 79 -11.60 6.95 -4.98
CA ARG A 79 -10.47 7.55 -5.70
C ARG A 79 -9.53 8.32 -4.76
N HIS A 80 -10.07 9.07 -3.82
CA HIS A 80 -9.25 9.84 -2.87
C HIS A 80 -8.51 8.93 -1.88
N LEU A 81 -9.09 7.80 -1.47
CA LEU A 81 -8.41 6.81 -0.62
C LEU A 81 -7.24 6.17 -1.37
N LEU A 82 -7.48 5.67 -2.59
CA LEU A 82 -6.45 5.10 -3.47
C LEU A 82 -5.27 6.05 -3.71
N ALA A 83 -5.56 7.33 -3.90
CA ALA A 83 -4.56 8.36 -4.16
C ALA A 83 -3.88 8.90 -2.90
N HIS A 84 -4.24 8.44 -1.70
CA HIS A 84 -3.85 9.04 -0.43
C HIS A 84 -4.20 10.53 -0.31
N ALA A 85 -5.31 10.93 -0.90
CA ALA A 85 -5.79 12.31 -0.98
C ALA A 85 -7.14 12.52 -0.26
N SER A 86 -7.55 11.57 0.59
CA SER A 86 -8.82 11.64 1.32
C SER A 86 -8.85 12.70 2.42
N GLY A 87 -7.69 13.16 2.87
CA GLY A 87 -7.55 14.07 3.99
C GLY A 87 -7.41 13.38 5.35
N LEU A 88 -7.40 12.04 5.41
CA LEU A 88 -7.15 11.30 6.64
C LEU A 88 -5.71 11.44 7.12
N ALA A 89 -5.56 11.49 8.44
CA ALA A 89 -4.25 11.40 9.09
C ALA A 89 -3.58 10.05 8.81
N PRO A 90 -2.24 9.92 8.96
CA PRO A 90 -1.52 8.69 8.68
C PRO A 90 -2.07 7.46 9.42
N ASP A 91 -2.20 7.55 10.76
CA ASP A 91 -2.45 6.40 11.64
C ASP A 91 -3.62 6.63 12.60
N ARG A 92 -4.45 7.63 12.37
CA ARG A 92 -5.62 7.92 13.20
C ARG A 92 -6.84 8.16 12.33
N PRO A 93 -8.04 7.68 12.72
CA PRO A 93 -9.28 7.96 12.02
C PRO A 93 -9.73 9.41 12.26
N LEU A 94 -8.90 10.34 11.85
CA LEU A 94 -9.08 11.78 12.01
C LEU A 94 -8.84 12.48 10.68
N ARG A 95 -9.77 13.35 10.31
CA ARG A 95 -9.59 14.25 9.18
C ARG A 95 -8.62 15.38 9.52
N SER A 96 -7.55 15.50 8.75
CA SER A 96 -6.54 16.55 8.88
C SER A 96 -6.66 17.64 7.82
N PHE A 97 -7.23 17.30 6.63
CA PHE A 97 -7.37 18.19 5.49
C PHE A 97 -8.69 17.94 4.74
N ALA A 98 -9.06 18.86 3.87
CA ALA A 98 -10.13 18.59 2.91
C ALA A 98 -9.67 17.53 1.88
N PRO A 99 -10.58 16.70 1.35
CA PRO A 99 -10.26 15.81 0.25
C PRO A 99 -9.67 16.57 -0.93
N ALA A 100 -8.72 15.96 -1.61
CA ALA A 100 -7.94 16.52 -2.72
C ALA A 100 -7.05 17.73 -2.40
N ALA A 101 -7.05 18.25 -1.17
CA ALA A 101 -6.23 19.42 -0.82
C ALA A 101 -4.72 19.10 -0.87
N ARG A 102 -4.34 17.89 -0.48
CA ARG A 102 -2.95 17.40 -0.55
C ARG A 102 -2.91 15.88 -0.41
N ARG A 103 -1.81 15.29 -0.87
CA ARG A 103 -1.51 13.88 -0.63
C ARG A 103 -0.90 13.71 0.76
N VAL A 104 -1.50 12.83 1.56
CA VAL A 104 -1.01 12.42 2.89
C VAL A 104 -1.07 10.90 2.95
N TYR A 105 0.08 10.24 3.01
CA TYR A 105 0.16 8.79 3.15
C TYR A 105 -0.61 8.35 4.40
N SER A 106 -1.63 7.52 4.24
CA SER A 106 -2.53 7.12 5.32
C SER A 106 -2.75 5.61 5.33
N ASN A 107 -2.36 4.96 6.43
CA ASN A 107 -2.69 3.57 6.71
C ASN A 107 -4.21 3.44 6.91
N VAL A 108 -4.79 4.33 7.72
CA VAL A 108 -6.23 4.37 7.97
C VAL A 108 -7.04 4.52 6.67
N GLY A 109 -6.54 5.30 5.71
CA GLY A 109 -7.21 5.45 4.41
C GLY A 109 -7.26 4.15 3.60
N ILE A 110 -6.20 3.36 3.64
CA ILE A 110 -6.15 2.05 2.97
C ILE A 110 -6.98 1.01 3.73
N ASP A 111 -6.99 1.03 5.06
CA ASP A 111 -7.83 0.14 5.86
C ASP A 111 -9.31 0.40 5.62
N LEU A 112 -9.70 1.69 5.53
CA LEU A 112 -11.07 2.08 5.16
C LEU A 112 -11.42 1.60 3.74
N LEU A 113 -10.53 1.78 2.77
CA LEU A 113 -10.72 1.29 1.40
C LEU A 113 -10.94 -0.22 1.38
N ALA A 114 -10.08 -0.99 2.05
CA ALA A 114 -10.21 -2.45 2.13
C ALA A 114 -11.57 -2.85 2.72
N SER A 115 -12.00 -2.19 3.79
CA SER A 115 -13.30 -2.44 4.43
C SER A 115 -14.50 -2.06 3.55
N LEU A 116 -14.37 -1.04 2.70
CA LEU A 116 -15.41 -0.67 1.74
C LEU A 116 -15.57 -1.74 0.66
N VAL A 117 -14.46 -2.19 0.09
CA VAL A 117 -14.45 -3.23 -0.94
C VAL A 117 -14.96 -4.56 -0.37
N GLU A 118 -14.47 -4.99 0.81
CA GLU A 118 -14.93 -6.21 1.48
C GLU A 118 -16.46 -6.26 1.69
N ARG A 119 -17.08 -5.12 1.96
CA ARG A 119 -18.55 -5.06 2.12
C ARG A 119 -19.34 -5.02 0.81
N ALA A 120 -18.69 -4.71 -0.28
CA ALA A 120 -19.34 -4.57 -1.59
C ALA A 120 -19.29 -5.86 -2.42
N VAL A 121 -18.34 -6.75 -2.12
CA VAL A 121 -18.16 -8.05 -2.78
C VAL A 121 -18.56 -9.18 -1.85
#